data_00398102d36ca059c3c1364d0e2a2176
#
_entry.id   00398102d36ca059c3c1364d0e2a2176
#
_cell.length_a   1.000
_cell.length_b   1.000
_cell.length_c   1.000
_cell.angle_alpha   90.00
_cell.angle_beta   90.00
_cell.angle_gamma   90.00
#
_symmetry.space_group_name_H-M   'P 1'
#
loop_
_entity.id
_entity.type
_entity.pdbx_description
1 polymer ?
#
loop_
_entity_poly.entity_id
_entity_poly.type
_entity_poly.pdbx_seq_one_letter_code
_entity_poly.pdbx_strand_id
1 'polypeptide(L)'
;MVGFVLVSHIKKLAEGAAELGTMMAPDVPVEAAGGLPDGSPGTDYERIASAIGRIRERSLDGVIVIPDMGSSCMTSEMVLEDLGDPQVIMVDCPFAEGTVAAVVQAAGGGTLEEVKEAAEETRGMQKF
;
A
#
# COMPACT_ATOMS: atom_id res chain seq x y z
N MET A 1 -3.77 -10.57 -9.90
CA MET A 1 -2.66 -10.25 -8.96
C MET A 1 -3.09 -9.10 -8.06
N VAL A 2 -2.82 -9.21 -6.78
CA VAL A 2 -3.09 -8.13 -5.82
C VAL A 2 -2.15 -6.95 -6.08
N GLY A 3 -2.67 -5.72 -6.02
CA GLY A 3 -1.88 -4.51 -6.17
C GLY A 3 -1.79 -3.71 -4.87
N PHE A 4 -0.99 -2.67 -4.87
CA PHE A 4 -0.66 -1.92 -3.65
C PHE A 4 -0.66 -0.42 -3.86
N VAL A 5 -1.12 0.30 -2.83
CA VAL A 5 -0.95 1.75 -2.73
C VAL A 5 -0.25 2.02 -1.39
N LEU A 6 0.91 2.66 -1.47
CA LEU A 6 1.71 2.99 -0.29
C LEU A 6 1.52 4.46 0.05
N VAL A 7 1.00 4.73 1.23
CA VAL A 7 0.62 6.09 1.65
C VAL A 7 1.58 6.61 2.70
N SER A 8 2.18 7.77 2.44
CA SER A 8 3.11 8.40 3.39
C SER A 8 2.92 9.91 3.40
N HIS A 9 3.28 10.53 4.51
CA HIS A 9 3.38 11.99 4.60
C HIS A 9 4.47 12.53 3.69
N ILE A 10 5.46 11.70 3.36
CA ILE A 10 6.66 12.10 2.63
C ILE A 10 6.68 11.39 1.28
N LYS A 11 6.69 12.18 0.20
CA LYS A 11 6.72 11.66 -1.16
C LYS A 11 7.88 10.68 -1.38
N LYS A 12 9.08 11.06 -0.95
CA LYS A 12 10.29 10.22 -1.11
C LYS A 12 10.20 8.92 -0.35
N LEU A 13 9.55 8.91 0.83
CA LEU A 13 9.39 7.70 1.61
C LEU A 13 8.45 6.72 0.91
N ALA A 14 7.32 7.20 0.41
CA ALA A 14 6.38 6.36 -0.34
C ALA A 14 7.03 5.81 -1.60
N GLU A 15 7.72 6.65 -2.35
CA GLU A 15 8.42 6.24 -3.58
C GLU A 15 9.54 5.24 -3.29
N GLY A 16 10.31 5.45 -2.22
CA GLY A 16 11.36 4.54 -1.80
C GLY A 16 10.83 3.18 -1.37
N ALA A 17 9.72 3.16 -0.64
CA ALA A 17 9.08 1.90 -0.26
C ALA A 17 8.57 1.14 -1.49
N ALA A 18 7.98 1.84 -2.46
CA ALA A 18 7.55 1.26 -3.72
C ALA A 18 8.73 0.67 -4.50
N GLU A 19 9.83 1.39 -4.58
CA GLU A 19 11.06 0.93 -5.21
C GLU A 19 11.60 -0.33 -4.52
N LEU A 20 11.63 -0.33 -3.19
CA LEU A 20 12.09 -1.48 -2.42
C LEU A 20 11.24 -2.72 -2.70
N GLY A 21 9.92 -2.58 -2.70
CA GLY A 21 8.99 -3.67 -2.98
C GLY A 21 9.13 -4.21 -4.39
N THR A 22 9.12 -3.33 -5.38
CA THR A 22 9.18 -3.73 -6.79
C THR A 22 10.57 -4.20 -7.23
N MET A 23 11.62 -3.88 -6.47
CA MET A 23 12.95 -4.44 -6.69
C MET A 23 12.92 -5.96 -6.57
N MET A 24 12.11 -6.48 -5.64
CA MET A 24 11.96 -7.92 -5.41
C MET A 24 10.95 -8.56 -6.37
N ALA A 25 9.98 -7.78 -6.86
CA ALA A 25 8.87 -8.29 -7.67
C ALA A 25 8.38 -7.20 -8.64
N PRO A 26 9.11 -6.98 -9.75
CA PRO A 26 8.86 -5.82 -10.63
C PRO A 26 7.51 -5.84 -11.37
N ASP A 27 6.85 -7.00 -11.46
CA ASP A 27 5.58 -7.11 -12.18
C ASP A 27 4.35 -6.81 -11.31
N VAL A 28 4.52 -6.69 -10.00
CA VAL A 28 3.41 -6.38 -9.08
C VAL A 28 3.03 -4.91 -9.21
N PRO A 29 1.73 -4.58 -9.39
CA PRO A 29 1.29 -3.19 -9.44
C PRO A 29 1.46 -2.51 -8.08
N VAL A 30 2.32 -1.53 -8.01
CA VAL A 30 2.57 -0.75 -6.78
C VAL A 30 2.62 0.72 -7.15
N GLU A 31 1.86 1.54 -6.42
CA GLU A 31 1.87 2.99 -6.62
C GLU A 31 2.09 3.70 -5.29
N ALA A 32 2.93 4.73 -5.31
CA ALA A 32 3.20 5.56 -4.16
C ALA A 32 2.25 6.76 -4.13
N ALA A 33 1.63 7.01 -2.98
CA ALA A 33 0.79 8.18 -2.75
C ALA A 33 1.35 8.94 -1.54
N GLY A 34 2.38 9.73 -1.77
CA GLY A 34 3.09 10.44 -0.71
C GLY A 34 3.07 11.94 -0.88
N GLY A 35 2.96 12.65 0.24
CA GLY A 35 3.00 14.10 0.28
C GLY A 35 1.77 14.78 -0.32
N LEU A 36 1.80 16.10 -0.31
CA LEU A 36 0.77 16.95 -0.92
C LEU A 36 1.08 17.17 -2.40
N PRO A 37 0.10 17.69 -3.19
CA PRO A 37 0.31 17.92 -4.62
C PRO A 37 1.50 18.81 -4.96
N ASP A 38 1.85 19.74 -4.07
CA ASP A 38 3.01 20.64 -4.27
C ASP A 38 4.35 20.00 -3.83
N GLY A 39 4.32 18.75 -3.37
CA GLY A 39 5.51 18.03 -2.92
C GLY A 39 5.86 18.22 -1.46
N SER A 40 5.14 19.08 -0.73
CA SER A 40 5.38 19.28 0.71
C SER A 40 4.83 18.10 1.52
N PRO A 41 5.31 17.94 2.79
CA PRO A 41 4.81 16.86 3.65
C PRO A 41 3.32 17.00 3.96
N GLY A 42 2.62 15.89 3.99
CA GLY A 42 1.20 15.82 4.34
C GLY A 42 0.50 14.68 3.63
N THR A 43 -0.80 14.56 3.92
CA THR A 43 -1.65 13.49 3.39
C THR A 43 -2.77 14.10 2.54
N ASP A 44 -2.92 13.63 1.30
CA ASP A 44 -3.89 14.17 0.36
C ASP A 44 -4.91 13.10 -0.06
N TYR A 45 -6.18 13.35 0.25
CA TYR A 45 -7.29 12.44 -0.04
C TYR A 45 -7.35 12.08 -1.54
N GLU A 46 -7.29 13.09 -2.42
CA GLU A 46 -7.44 12.87 -3.87
C GLU A 46 -6.29 12.06 -4.46
N ARG A 47 -5.07 12.27 -3.98
CA ARG A 47 -3.92 11.47 -4.43
C ARG A 47 -4.07 10.01 -4.05
N ILE A 48 -4.55 9.75 -2.84
CA ILE A 48 -4.79 8.38 -2.36
C ILE A 48 -5.91 7.74 -3.17
N ALA A 49 -7.04 8.43 -3.31
CA ALA A 49 -8.20 7.92 -4.04
C ALA A 49 -7.85 7.61 -5.50
N SER A 50 -7.13 8.53 -6.16
CA SER A 50 -6.72 8.34 -7.55
C SER A 50 -5.77 7.16 -7.73
N ALA A 51 -4.80 7.03 -6.82
CA ALA A 51 -3.85 5.92 -6.86
C ALA A 51 -4.58 4.58 -6.68
N ILE A 52 -5.50 4.49 -5.73
CA ILE A 52 -6.31 3.28 -5.51
C ILE A 52 -7.11 2.94 -6.76
N GLY A 53 -7.74 3.93 -7.38
CA GLY A 53 -8.50 3.71 -8.61
C GLY A 53 -7.66 3.14 -9.74
N ARG A 54 -6.47 3.71 -9.96
CA ARG A 54 -5.56 3.24 -11.01
C ARG A 54 -5.08 1.82 -10.76
N ILE A 55 -4.71 1.51 -9.52
CA ILE A 55 -4.23 0.16 -9.17
C ILE A 55 -5.38 -0.84 -9.25
N ARG A 56 -6.57 -0.46 -8.77
CA ARG A 56 -7.75 -1.35 -8.79
C ARG A 56 -8.10 -1.82 -10.19
N GLU A 57 -7.99 -0.96 -11.19
CA GLU A 57 -8.24 -1.31 -12.59
C GLU A 57 -7.29 -2.39 -13.11
N ARG A 58 -6.07 -2.47 -12.57
CA ARG A 58 -5.04 -3.42 -12.97
C ARG A 58 -4.97 -4.65 -12.07
N SER A 59 -5.72 -4.66 -10.97
CA SER A 59 -5.59 -5.66 -9.91
C SER A 59 -6.96 -6.19 -9.55
N LEU A 60 -7.44 -7.16 -10.33
CA LEU A 60 -8.77 -7.76 -10.15
C LEU A 60 -8.90 -8.49 -8.82
N ASP A 61 -7.80 -9.01 -8.28
CA ASP A 61 -7.77 -9.73 -7.01
C ASP A 61 -7.86 -8.80 -5.79
N GLY A 62 -7.74 -7.51 -6.00
CA GLY A 62 -7.87 -6.52 -4.95
C GLY A 62 -6.66 -5.64 -4.77
N VAL A 63 -6.77 -4.67 -3.84
CA VAL A 63 -5.74 -3.69 -3.54
C VAL A 63 -5.50 -3.63 -2.04
N ILE A 64 -4.24 -3.60 -1.65
CA ILE A 64 -3.83 -3.38 -0.28
C ILE A 64 -3.24 -1.97 -0.15
N VAL A 65 -3.80 -1.20 0.79
CA VAL A 65 -3.31 0.14 1.13
C VAL A 65 -2.46 0.02 2.39
N ILE A 66 -1.20 0.44 2.31
CA ILE A 66 -0.29 0.42 3.44
C ILE A 66 0.09 1.86 3.80
N PRO A 67 -0.45 2.41 4.89
CA PRO A 67 -0.10 3.75 5.36
C PRO A 67 1.13 3.72 6.27
N ASP A 68 1.85 4.85 6.35
CA ASP A 68 2.97 4.95 7.27
C ASP A 68 2.51 5.18 8.72
N MET A 69 1.76 6.23 8.99
CA MET A 69 1.27 6.52 10.34
C MET A 69 0.28 7.70 10.36
N GLY A 70 -0.38 7.89 11.49
CA GLY A 70 -1.16 9.10 11.76
C GLY A 70 -2.21 9.42 10.69
N SER A 71 -2.14 10.61 10.11
CA SER A 71 -3.12 11.07 9.14
C SER A 71 -3.14 10.24 7.85
N SER A 72 -2.07 9.56 7.52
CA SER A 72 -2.08 8.61 6.39
C SER A 72 -3.07 7.48 6.64
N CYS A 73 -3.16 6.99 7.87
CA CYS A 73 -4.15 5.98 8.25
C CYS A 73 -5.56 6.55 8.22
N MET A 74 -5.75 7.71 8.83
CA MET A 74 -7.08 8.35 8.93
C MET A 74 -7.65 8.72 7.56
N THR A 75 -6.84 9.33 6.72
CA THR A 75 -7.29 9.73 5.38
C THR A 75 -7.53 8.51 4.49
N SER A 76 -6.69 7.49 4.59
CA SER A 76 -6.90 6.25 3.86
C SER A 76 -8.19 5.56 4.27
N GLU A 77 -8.51 5.54 5.56
CA GLU A 77 -9.79 5.00 6.04
C GLU A 77 -10.98 5.72 5.42
N MET A 78 -10.91 7.06 5.35
CA MET A 78 -11.97 7.86 4.74
C MET A 78 -12.16 7.51 3.26
N VAL A 79 -11.06 7.36 2.54
CA VAL A 79 -11.10 6.98 1.11
C VAL A 79 -11.75 5.60 0.94
N LEU A 80 -11.36 4.63 1.75
CA LEU A 80 -11.90 3.28 1.67
C LEU A 80 -13.40 3.24 2.00
N GLU A 81 -13.83 3.98 3.00
CA GLU A 81 -15.25 4.09 3.34
C GLU A 81 -16.06 4.67 2.20
N ASP A 82 -15.57 5.76 1.61
CA ASP A 82 -16.26 6.42 0.49
C ASP A 82 -16.30 5.53 -0.75
N LEU A 83 -15.24 4.76 -0.99
CA LEU A 83 -15.15 3.85 -2.13
C LEU A 83 -16.10 2.66 -1.99
N GLY A 84 -16.21 2.10 -0.78
CA GLY A 84 -17.10 0.98 -0.50
C GLY A 84 -16.78 -0.32 -1.24
N ASP A 85 -15.54 -0.51 -1.70
CA ASP A 85 -15.11 -1.70 -2.40
C ASP A 85 -14.50 -2.71 -1.42
N PRO A 86 -15.14 -3.90 -1.20
CA PRO A 86 -14.63 -4.88 -0.24
C PRO A 86 -13.30 -5.51 -0.66
N GLN A 87 -12.89 -5.32 -1.91
CA GLN A 87 -11.59 -5.82 -2.41
C GLN A 87 -10.47 -4.79 -2.24
N VAL A 88 -10.75 -3.66 -1.62
CA VAL A 88 -9.74 -2.66 -1.27
C VAL A 88 -9.65 -2.58 0.24
N ILE A 89 -8.53 -3.00 0.79
CA ILE A 89 -8.34 -3.09 2.25
C ILE A 89 -7.09 -2.36 2.70
N MET A 90 -7.10 -1.91 3.95
CA MET A 90 -5.95 -1.31 4.59
C MET A 90 -5.35 -2.32 5.57
N VAL A 91 -4.03 -2.38 5.65
CA VAL A 91 -3.33 -3.35 6.48
C VAL A 91 -2.38 -2.63 7.45
N ASP A 92 -2.37 -3.08 8.69
CA ASP A 92 -1.49 -2.58 9.73
C ASP A 92 -0.21 -3.41 9.77
N CYS A 93 0.89 -2.81 9.34
CA CYS A 93 2.21 -3.47 9.32
C CYS A 93 3.33 -2.42 9.30
N PRO A 94 4.57 -2.82 9.63
CA PRO A 94 5.73 -1.96 9.40
C PRO A 94 5.83 -1.57 7.94
N PHE A 95 6.04 -0.29 7.67
CA PHE A 95 5.91 0.27 6.32
C PHE A 95 6.84 -0.37 5.29
N ALA A 96 8.10 -0.55 5.61
CA ALA A 96 9.07 -1.15 4.69
C ALA A 96 8.95 -2.68 4.65
N GLU A 97 9.03 -3.33 5.80
CA GLU A 97 9.02 -4.79 5.92
C GLU A 97 7.69 -5.38 5.45
N GLY A 98 6.58 -4.76 5.84
CA GLY A 98 5.25 -5.21 5.42
C GLY A 98 5.05 -5.09 3.92
N THR A 99 5.54 -4.01 3.33
CA THR A 99 5.48 -3.81 1.88
C THR A 99 6.22 -4.92 1.13
N VAL A 100 7.46 -5.19 1.53
CA VAL A 100 8.25 -6.24 0.87
C VAL A 100 7.59 -7.61 0.98
N ALA A 101 7.18 -7.99 2.20
CA ALA A 101 6.56 -9.30 2.42
C ALA A 101 5.26 -9.45 1.62
N ALA A 102 4.44 -8.41 1.59
CA ALA A 102 3.17 -8.44 0.87
C ALA A 102 3.37 -8.49 -0.65
N VAL A 103 4.27 -7.67 -1.18
CA VAL A 103 4.55 -7.64 -2.63
C VAL A 103 5.11 -8.97 -3.11
N VAL A 104 6.01 -9.59 -2.35
CA VAL A 104 6.55 -10.91 -2.68
C VAL A 104 5.45 -11.98 -2.68
N GLN A 105 4.55 -11.94 -1.69
CA GLN A 105 3.43 -12.88 -1.63
C GLN A 105 2.49 -12.70 -2.82
N ALA A 106 2.21 -11.45 -3.22
CA ALA A 106 1.38 -11.16 -4.39
C ALA A 106 2.03 -11.67 -5.67
N ALA A 107 3.35 -11.53 -5.80
CA ALA A 107 4.10 -12.04 -6.95
C ALA A 107 3.98 -13.54 -7.10
N GLY A 108 3.85 -14.27 -6.00
CA GLY A 108 3.63 -15.72 -5.98
C GLY A 108 2.19 -16.15 -6.26
N GLY A 109 1.30 -15.21 -6.56
CA GLY A 109 -0.10 -15.50 -6.85
C GLY A 109 -1.00 -15.58 -5.62
N GLY A 110 -0.57 -15.02 -4.49
CA GLY A 110 -1.36 -15.03 -3.26
C GLY A 110 -2.70 -14.32 -3.41
N THR A 111 -3.71 -14.82 -2.70
CA THR A 111 -5.02 -14.17 -2.60
C THR A 111 -4.91 -12.90 -1.76
N LEU A 112 -5.94 -12.05 -1.82
CA LEU A 112 -5.98 -10.83 -1.01
C LEU A 112 -5.77 -11.16 0.49
N GLU A 113 -6.41 -12.20 1.00
CA GLU A 113 -6.26 -12.63 2.39
C GLU A 113 -4.85 -13.12 2.71
N GLU A 114 -4.26 -13.92 1.82
CA GLU A 114 -2.90 -14.41 1.99
C GLU A 114 -1.87 -13.28 1.99
N VAL A 115 -2.06 -12.30 1.11
CA VAL A 115 -1.18 -11.13 1.03
C VAL A 115 -1.32 -10.26 2.28
N LYS A 116 -2.55 -10.06 2.75
CA LYS A 116 -2.83 -9.36 4.00
C LYS A 116 -2.09 -10.02 5.18
N GLU A 117 -2.21 -11.35 5.30
CA GLU A 117 -1.56 -12.11 6.37
C GLU A 117 -0.04 -11.98 6.31
N ALA A 118 0.55 -12.04 5.11
CA ALA A 118 1.99 -11.88 4.93
C ALA A 118 2.47 -10.51 5.45
N ALA A 119 1.73 -9.46 5.15
CA ALA A 119 2.04 -8.12 5.66
C ALA A 119 1.93 -8.05 7.18
N GLU A 120 0.83 -8.57 7.74
CA GLU A 120 0.56 -8.52 9.18
C GLU A 120 1.59 -9.31 10.00
N GLU A 121 2.10 -10.41 9.48
CA GLU A 121 3.11 -11.23 10.16
C GLU A 121 4.40 -10.45 10.43
N THR A 122 4.71 -9.43 9.63
CA THR A 122 5.92 -8.64 9.83
C THR A 122 5.91 -7.81 11.11
N ARG A 123 4.74 -7.64 11.74
CA ARG A 123 4.61 -6.90 13.00
C ARG A 123 5.39 -7.54 14.15
N GLY A 124 5.54 -8.86 14.13
CA GLY A 124 6.25 -9.60 15.18
C GLY A 124 7.62 -10.12 14.79
N MET A 125 8.09 -9.80 13.59
CA MET A 125 9.36 -10.35 13.09
C MET A 125 10.56 -9.58 13.61
N GLN A 126 11.56 -10.33 14.05
CA GLN A 126 12.86 -9.76 14.43
C GLN A 126 13.77 -9.76 13.20
N LYS A 127 14.62 -8.73 13.10
CA LYS A 127 15.57 -8.65 11.98
C LYS A 127 16.79 -9.55 12.19
N PHE A 128 17.17 -9.73 13.44
CA PHE A 128 18.34 -10.54 13.81
C PHE A 128 18.25 -11.01 15.24
#